data_cd10d180b0a0643bc87280d1d2cffa01
#
_entry.id   cd10d180b0a0643bc87280d1d2cffa01
#
_cell.length_a   1.000
_cell.length_b   1.000
_cell.length_c   1.000
_cell.angle_alpha   90.00
_cell.angle_beta   90.00
_cell.angle_gamma   90.00
#
_symmetry.space_group_name_H-M   'P 1'
#
loop_
_entity.id
_entity.type
_entity.pdbx_description
1 polymer ?
#
loop_
_entity_poly.entity_id
_entity_poly.type
_entity_poly.pdbx_seq_one_letter_code
_entity_poly.pdbx_strand_id
1 'polypeptide(L)'
;MLKENLNLEDALETYIQLLNQKYYFDAHEILEEAWHPLRKSNHPLKNLVKGLINGAICFEHLKRNRLDSKRKALTVLKSYERHKHLCVEGIEYFNLFKKACSKIENLKKSINHL
;
A
#
# COMPACT_ATOMS: atom_id res chain seq x y z
N MET A 1 -15.59 1.31 -18.04
CA MET A 1 -15.65 1.02 -17.51
C MET A 1 -15.42 0.87 -16.60
N LEU A 2 -15.00 0.63 -16.87
CA LEU A 2 -15.31 0.88 -15.84
C LEU A 2 -14.67 0.52 -14.61
N LYS A 3 -14.63 1.39 -13.64
CA LYS A 3 -13.89 1.25 -12.40
C LYS A 3 -14.41 0.12 -11.53
N GLU A 4 -15.72 -0.13 -11.62
CA GLU A 4 -16.28 -1.22 -10.84
C GLU A 4 -15.73 -2.57 -11.25
N ASN A 5 -15.06 -2.63 -12.40
CA ASN A 5 -14.45 -3.85 -12.88
C ASN A 5 -12.97 -3.96 -12.57
N LEU A 6 -12.44 -2.98 -11.83
CA LEU A 6 -11.05 -3.01 -11.44
C LEU A 6 -10.85 -4.11 -10.40
N ASN A 7 -10.12 -5.15 -10.79
CA ASN A 7 -9.89 -6.25 -9.85
C ASN A 7 -8.62 -6.01 -9.05
N LEU A 8 -8.47 -6.79 -7.99
CA LEU A 8 -7.35 -6.61 -7.07
C LEU A 8 -6.02 -6.91 -7.74
N GLU A 9 -5.98 -7.88 -8.63
CA GLU A 9 -4.73 -8.23 -9.31
C GLU A 9 -4.20 -7.04 -10.11
N ASP A 10 -5.06 -6.44 -10.92
CA ASP A 10 -4.66 -5.29 -11.74
C ASP A 10 -4.27 -4.11 -10.87
N ALA A 11 -5.01 -3.89 -9.78
CA ALA A 11 -4.70 -2.80 -8.85
C ALA A 11 -3.35 -2.98 -8.21
N LEU A 12 -3.01 -4.22 -7.82
CA LEU A 12 -1.71 -4.48 -7.22
C LEU A 12 -0.57 -4.27 -8.21
N GLU A 13 -0.74 -4.71 -9.46
CA GLU A 13 0.27 -4.50 -10.48
C GLU A 13 0.52 -3.03 -10.72
N THR A 14 -0.56 -2.26 -10.84
CA THR A 14 -0.46 -0.81 -11.05
C THR A 14 0.17 -0.12 -9.83
N TYR A 15 -0.24 -0.55 -8.63
CA TYR A 15 0.30 -0.01 -7.39
C TYR A 15 1.83 -0.17 -7.35
N ILE A 16 2.33 -1.35 -7.70
CA ILE A 16 3.77 -1.60 -7.69
C ILE A 16 4.48 -0.69 -8.67
N GLN A 17 3.93 -0.54 -9.88
CA GLN A 17 4.51 0.34 -10.89
C GLN A 17 4.55 1.79 -10.41
N LEU A 18 3.47 2.25 -9.79
CA LEU A 18 3.40 3.63 -9.29
C LEU A 18 4.38 3.85 -8.14
N LEU A 19 4.56 2.86 -7.25
CA LEU A 19 5.58 2.97 -6.22
C LEU A 19 6.98 3.09 -6.84
N ASN A 20 7.26 2.33 -7.88
CA ASN A 20 8.55 2.40 -8.56
C ASN A 20 8.80 3.78 -9.15
N GLN A 21 7.75 4.45 -9.60
CA GLN A 21 7.84 5.78 -10.20
C GLN A 21 7.76 6.89 -9.14
N LYS A 22 7.57 6.52 -7.89
CA LYS A 22 7.42 7.47 -6.76
C LYS A 22 6.13 8.28 -6.84
N TYR A 23 5.12 7.74 -7.52
CA TYR A 23 3.79 8.33 -7.54
C TYR A 23 2.96 7.73 -6.42
N TYR A 24 3.34 8.09 -5.19
CA TYR A 24 2.77 7.46 -3.99
C TYR A 24 1.30 7.79 -3.79
N PHE A 25 0.91 9.03 -4.11
CA PHE A 25 -0.49 9.41 -3.97
C PHE A 25 -1.36 8.59 -4.92
N ASP A 26 -0.95 8.48 -6.19
CA ASP A 26 -1.69 7.69 -7.16
C ASP A 26 -1.72 6.21 -6.79
N ALA A 27 -0.62 5.70 -6.23
CA ALA A 27 -0.56 4.31 -5.79
C ALA A 27 -1.61 4.04 -4.71
N HIS A 28 -1.76 4.96 -3.75
CA HIS A 28 -2.74 4.74 -2.70
C HIS A 28 -4.16 4.79 -3.27
N GLU A 29 -4.42 5.70 -4.22
CA GLU A 29 -5.76 5.85 -4.78
C GLU A 29 -6.22 4.63 -5.56
N ILE A 30 -5.33 4.07 -6.40
CA ILE A 30 -5.71 2.90 -7.20
C ILE A 30 -6.03 1.71 -6.29
N LEU A 31 -5.27 1.54 -5.23
CA LEU A 31 -5.48 0.42 -4.33
C LEU A 31 -6.70 0.65 -3.45
N GLU A 32 -6.98 1.90 -3.11
CA GLU A 32 -8.17 2.22 -2.30
C GLU A 32 -9.45 1.89 -3.05
N GLU A 33 -9.49 2.11 -4.37
CA GLU A 33 -10.65 1.72 -5.16
C GLU A 33 -10.91 0.23 -5.09
N ALA A 34 -9.85 -0.58 -5.18
CA ALA A 34 -9.98 -2.03 -5.08
C ALA A 34 -10.34 -2.48 -3.66
N TRP A 35 -9.98 -1.69 -2.66
CA TRP A 35 -10.22 -2.02 -1.26
C TRP A 35 -11.70 -1.90 -0.86
N HIS A 36 -12.43 -0.95 -1.43
CA HIS A 36 -13.82 -0.72 -1.01
C HIS A 36 -14.69 -1.98 -1.11
N PRO A 37 -14.68 -2.74 -2.23
CA PRO A 37 -15.46 -3.99 -2.27
C PRO A 37 -14.98 -5.01 -1.24
N LEU A 38 -13.67 -5.07 -1.00
CA LEU A 38 -13.13 -6.01 -0.01
C LEU A 38 -13.63 -5.68 1.38
N ARG A 39 -13.67 -4.39 1.71
CA ARG A 39 -14.16 -3.96 3.00
C ARG A 39 -15.64 -4.31 3.18
N LYS A 40 -16.43 -4.05 2.14
CA LYS A 40 -17.89 -4.29 2.19
C LYS A 40 -18.21 -5.77 2.38
N SER A 41 -17.43 -6.65 1.76
CA SER A 41 -17.66 -8.09 1.85
C SER A 41 -16.94 -8.74 3.03
N ASN A 42 -16.22 -7.94 3.83
CA ASN A 42 -15.40 -8.45 4.91
C ASN A 42 -14.39 -9.49 4.43
N HIS A 43 -13.74 -9.19 3.32
CA HIS A 43 -12.79 -10.10 2.68
C HIS A 43 -11.56 -10.29 3.58
N PRO A 44 -11.00 -11.52 3.62
CA PRO A 44 -9.84 -11.78 4.48
C PRO A 44 -8.62 -10.90 4.18
N LEU A 45 -8.48 -10.42 2.96
CA LEU A 45 -7.31 -9.61 2.57
C LEU A 45 -7.50 -8.11 2.74
N LYS A 46 -8.67 -7.67 3.24
CA LYS A 46 -8.95 -6.24 3.33
C LYS A 46 -7.94 -5.48 4.17
N ASN A 47 -7.46 -6.09 5.25
CA ASN A 47 -6.54 -5.40 6.14
C ASN A 47 -5.12 -5.34 5.56
N LEU A 48 -4.71 -6.38 4.84
CA LEU A 48 -3.42 -6.33 4.15
C LEU A 48 -3.42 -5.23 3.10
N VAL A 49 -4.50 -5.14 2.33
CA VAL A 49 -4.65 -4.09 1.32
C VAL A 49 -4.64 -2.71 1.98
N LYS A 50 -5.34 -2.56 3.11
CA LYS A 50 -5.36 -1.28 3.83
C LYS A 50 -3.97 -0.90 4.31
N GLY A 51 -3.20 -1.88 4.77
CA GLY A 51 -1.82 -1.62 5.17
C GLY A 51 -0.98 -1.09 4.02
N LEU A 52 -1.14 -1.68 2.83
CA LEU A 52 -0.40 -1.20 1.65
C LEU A 52 -0.83 0.20 1.24
N ILE A 53 -2.13 0.50 1.33
CA ILE A 53 -2.63 1.84 1.04
C ILE A 53 -1.92 2.86 1.96
N ASN A 54 -1.89 2.57 3.25
CA ASN A 54 -1.26 3.47 4.21
C ASN A 54 0.26 3.52 4.05
N GLY A 55 0.87 2.42 3.58
CA GLY A 55 2.29 2.43 3.25
C GLY A 55 2.61 3.47 2.17
N ALA A 56 1.78 3.53 1.12
CA ALA A 56 1.98 4.52 0.08
C ALA A 56 1.78 5.94 0.62
N ILE A 57 0.77 6.13 1.48
CA ILE A 57 0.53 7.45 2.09
C ILE A 57 1.72 7.89 2.91
N CYS A 58 2.36 6.95 3.62
CA CYS A 58 3.57 7.24 4.38
C CYS A 58 4.62 7.92 3.51
N PHE A 59 4.90 7.33 2.35
CA PHE A 59 5.96 7.87 1.49
C PHE A 59 5.52 9.12 0.75
N GLU A 60 4.22 9.31 0.56
CA GLU A 60 3.72 10.57 0.04
C GLU A 60 3.99 11.70 1.03
N HIS A 61 3.76 11.48 2.33
CA HIS A 61 4.08 12.48 3.33
C HIS A 61 5.56 12.85 3.31
N LEU A 62 6.43 11.83 3.23
CA LEU A 62 7.87 12.10 3.20
C LEU A 62 8.29 12.85 1.95
N LYS A 63 7.66 12.52 0.81
CA LYS A 63 7.97 13.20 -0.45
C LYS A 63 7.62 14.67 -0.40
N ARG A 64 6.49 15.00 0.26
CA ARG A 64 6.05 16.40 0.39
C ARG A 64 6.97 17.20 1.30
N ASN A 65 7.62 16.55 2.25
CA ASN A 65 8.63 17.14 3.10
C ASN A 65 8.19 18.44 3.77
N ARG A 66 6.98 18.44 4.32
CA ARG A 66 6.44 19.57 5.06
C ARG A 66 6.75 19.43 6.54
N LEU A 67 6.52 20.49 7.30
CA LEU A 67 6.57 20.41 8.75
C LEU A 67 5.66 19.27 9.20
N ASP A 68 6.12 18.47 10.12
CA ASP A 68 5.38 17.29 10.62
C ASP A 68 5.26 16.12 9.63
N SER A 69 5.83 16.21 8.43
CA SER A 69 5.71 15.12 7.45
C SER A 69 6.25 13.80 8.00
N LYS A 70 7.41 13.84 8.67
CA LYS A 70 7.99 12.60 9.20
C LYS A 70 7.09 11.99 10.26
N ARG A 71 6.54 12.80 11.16
CA ARG A 71 5.64 12.31 12.20
C ARG A 71 4.39 11.68 11.59
N LYS A 72 3.78 12.36 10.61
CA LYS A 72 2.59 11.84 9.94
C LYS A 72 2.90 10.55 9.20
N ALA A 73 4.05 10.51 8.51
CA ALA A 73 4.46 9.33 7.77
C ALA A 73 4.59 8.12 8.70
N LEU A 74 5.26 8.30 9.82
CA LEU A 74 5.46 7.20 10.76
C LEU A 74 4.16 6.75 11.39
N THR A 75 3.22 7.68 11.61
CA THR A 75 1.93 7.34 12.17
C THR A 75 1.13 6.43 11.22
N VAL A 76 1.05 6.80 9.93
CA VAL A 76 0.27 5.97 8.99
C VAL A 76 0.99 4.67 8.66
N LEU A 77 2.32 4.65 8.74
CA LEU A 77 3.08 3.43 8.49
C LEU A 77 2.72 2.33 9.48
N LYS A 78 2.25 2.70 10.67
CA LYS A 78 1.84 1.71 11.68
C LYS A 78 0.78 0.76 11.16
N SER A 79 -0.13 1.24 10.30
CA SER A 79 -1.14 0.37 9.71
C SER A 79 -0.51 -0.73 8.87
N TYR A 80 0.48 -0.38 8.05
CA TYR A 80 1.21 -1.37 7.27
C TYR A 80 1.93 -2.35 8.19
N GLU A 81 2.63 -1.84 9.19
CA GLU A 81 3.37 -2.72 10.11
C GLU A 81 2.44 -3.68 10.85
N ARG A 82 1.24 -3.22 11.19
CA ARG A 82 0.27 -4.05 11.91
C ARG A 82 -0.23 -5.20 11.06
N HIS A 83 -0.32 -5.00 9.74
CA HIS A 83 -1.01 -5.96 8.87
C HIS A 83 -0.10 -6.72 7.90
N LYS A 84 1.17 -6.35 7.79
CA LYS A 84 2.06 -6.98 6.80
C LYS A 84 2.23 -8.48 7.03
N HIS A 85 2.04 -8.95 8.26
CA HIS A 85 2.16 -10.38 8.57
C HIS A 85 1.12 -11.22 7.84
N LEU A 86 0.07 -10.59 7.32
CA LEU A 86 -0.95 -11.31 6.55
C LEU A 86 -0.46 -11.73 5.17
N CYS A 87 0.68 -11.22 4.72
CA CYS A 87 1.26 -11.59 3.43
C CYS A 87 2.02 -12.91 3.59
N VAL A 88 1.30 -14.01 3.49
CA VAL A 88 1.85 -15.35 3.69
C VAL A 88 1.49 -16.23 2.50
N GLU A 89 2.33 -17.26 2.25
CA GLU A 89 2.06 -18.20 1.18
C GLU A 89 0.67 -18.79 1.33
N GLY A 90 -0.01 -18.94 0.20
CA GLY A 90 -1.34 -19.52 0.16
C GLY A 90 -2.46 -18.49 -0.01
N ILE A 91 -2.19 -17.21 0.22
CA ILE A 91 -3.21 -16.20 -0.04
C ILE A 91 -3.29 -15.94 -1.55
N GLU A 92 -4.45 -15.45 -1.96
CA GLU A 92 -4.67 -15.07 -3.35
C GLU A 92 -3.69 -13.96 -3.73
N TYR A 93 -3.11 -14.03 -4.92
CA TYR A 93 -2.16 -13.04 -5.43
C TYR A 93 -0.93 -12.87 -4.53
N PHE A 94 -0.51 -13.94 -3.89
CA PHE A 94 0.62 -13.87 -2.95
C PHE A 94 1.86 -13.23 -3.58
N ASN A 95 2.20 -13.59 -4.82
CA ASN A 95 3.42 -13.06 -5.44
C ASN A 95 3.36 -11.55 -5.61
N LEU A 96 2.19 -11.01 -5.96
CA LEU A 96 2.01 -9.56 -6.09
C LEU A 96 2.07 -8.87 -4.74
N PHE A 97 1.39 -9.45 -3.73
CA PHE A 97 1.47 -8.89 -2.38
C PHE A 97 2.89 -8.91 -1.86
N LYS A 98 3.63 -9.97 -2.14
CA LYS A 98 5.03 -10.06 -1.70
C LYS A 98 5.87 -8.97 -2.35
N LYS A 99 5.68 -8.74 -3.65
CA LYS A 99 6.40 -7.67 -4.35
C LYS A 99 6.05 -6.30 -3.76
N ALA A 100 4.76 -6.07 -3.52
CA ALA A 100 4.33 -4.78 -2.95
C ALA A 100 4.94 -4.56 -1.57
N CYS A 101 4.89 -5.57 -0.71
CA CYS A 101 5.47 -5.46 0.62
C CYS A 101 6.98 -5.26 0.55
N SER A 102 7.66 -5.95 -0.38
CA SER A 102 9.10 -5.77 -0.55
C SER A 102 9.45 -4.35 -0.95
N LYS A 103 8.61 -3.72 -1.78
CA LYS A 103 8.82 -2.33 -2.15
C LYS A 103 8.72 -1.42 -0.93
N ILE A 104 7.70 -1.64 -0.10
CA ILE A 104 7.56 -0.85 1.12
C ILE A 104 8.76 -1.06 2.04
N GLU A 105 9.21 -2.32 2.21
CA GLU A 105 10.35 -2.59 3.07
C GLU A 105 11.62 -1.90 2.55
N ASN A 106 11.82 -1.87 1.24
CA ASN A 106 12.96 -1.17 0.66
C ASN A 106 12.88 0.33 0.88
N LEU A 107 11.70 0.90 0.72
CA LEU A 107 11.51 2.34 0.93
C LEU A 107 11.71 2.71 2.40
N LYS A 108 11.32 1.81 3.32
CA LYS A 108 11.52 2.05 4.76
C LYS A 108 12.97 2.26 5.11
N LYS A 109 13.89 1.64 4.37
CA LYS A 109 15.30 1.79 4.66
C LYS A 109 15.77 3.24 4.57
N SER A 110 15.16 4.02 3.69
CA SER A 110 15.53 5.43 3.57
C SER A 110 15.02 6.26 4.74
N ILE A 111 13.95 5.82 5.41
CA ILE A 111 13.46 6.53 6.59
C ILE A 111 14.49 6.48 7.71
N ASN A 112 15.19 5.36 7.84
CA ASN A 112 16.15 5.16 8.91
C ASN A 112 17.35 6.08 8.82
N HIS A 113 17.53 6.76 7.69
CA HIS A 113 18.62 7.69 7.50
C HIS A 113 18.20 9.14 7.69
N LEU A 114 16.96 9.39 8.04
CA LEU A 114 16.47 10.74 8.25
C LEU A 114 16.68 11.22 9.72
#